data_215a860840538c1bfc4ebec2736689fe
#
_entry.id   215a860840538c1bfc4ebec2736689fe
#
_cell.length_a   1.000
_cell.length_b   1.000
_cell.length_c   1.000
_cell.angle_alpha   90.00
_cell.angle_beta   90.00
_cell.angle_gamma   90.00
#
_symmetry.space_group_name_H-M   'P 1'
#
loop_
_entity.id
_entity.type
_entity.pdbx_description
1 polymer ?
#
loop_
_entity_poly.entity_id
_entity_poly.type
_entity_poly.pdbx_seq_one_letter_code
_entity_poly.pdbx_strand_id
1 'polypeptide(L)'
;MDGSPEGVAKEAGKYLSSDNLNFYGWVEGGKVVGVCGFEVHSDKVEIHLISVIEHRQKQGVGGVMVAALQKMYGLPLEAETVEEAVGFYRKLGFASTAFKHPVWGEKYTCILRERKT
;
A
#
# COMPACT_ATOMS: atom_id res chain seq x y z
N MET A 1 13.26 3.70 17.48
CA MET A 1 12.23 2.99 16.74
C MET A 1 12.55 2.98 15.27
N ASP A 2 12.60 1.85 14.70
CA ASP A 2 13.03 1.71 13.32
C ASP A 2 11.90 1.84 12.30
N GLY A 3 10.68 1.88 12.76
CA GLY A 3 9.55 2.03 11.86
C GLY A 3 9.35 0.88 10.92
N SER A 4 9.94 -0.26 11.18
CA SER A 4 9.73 -1.40 10.31
C SER A 4 8.31 -1.95 10.47
N PRO A 5 7.75 -2.57 9.42
CA PRO A 5 6.41 -3.16 9.55
C PRO A 5 6.46 -4.32 10.52
N GLU A 6 5.59 -4.27 11.48
CA GLU A 6 5.52 -5.32 12.50
C GLU A 6 4.49 -6.36 12.11
N GLY A 7 4.62 -7.52 12.72
CA GLY A 7 3.68 -8.59 12.47
C GLY A 7 2.29 -8.36 13.02
N VAL A 8 2.07 -7.21 13.64
CA VAL A 8 0.79 -6.85 14.22
C VAL A 8 -0.37 -7.12 13.28
N ALA A 9 -0.22 -6.70 12.04
CA ALA A 9 -1.32 -6.80 11.09
C ALA A 9 -1.47 -8.18 10.47
N LYS A 10 -0.56 -9.10 10.74
CA LYS A 10 -0.71 -10.44 10.21
C LYS A 10 -1.95 -11.14 10.75
N GLU A 11 -2.35 -10.80 11.95
CA GLU A 11 -3.53 -11.42 12.53
C GLU A 11 -4.79 -11.03 11.76
N ALA A 12 -4.85 -9.80 11.29
CA ALA A 12 -6.00 -9.38 10.49
C ALA A 12 -6.11 -10.21 9.23
N GLY A 13 -4.99 -10.60 8.63
CA GLY A 13 -4.99 -11.41 7.43
C GLY A 13 -5.63 -12.76 7.59
N LYS A 14 -5.66 -13.27 8.81
CA LYS A 14 -6.26 -14.58 9.07
C LYS A 14 -7.76 -14.60 8.84
N TYR A 15 -8.40 -13.47 8.89
CA TYR A 15 -9.85 -13.38 8.70
C TYR A 15 -10.22 -13.30 7.24
N LEU A 16 -9.23 -13.23 6.37
CA LEU A 16 -9.47 -13.13 4.94
C LEU A 16 -9.24 -14.51 4.31
N SER A 17 -9.96 -14.78 3.27
CA SER A 17 -9.96 -16.12 2.69
C SER A 17 -8.79 -16.36 1.74
N SER A 18 -7.98 -15.37 1.45
CA SER A 18 -6.88 -15.51 0.50
C SER A 18 -5.56 -15.77 1.22
N ASP A 19 -4.85 -16.80 0.81
CA ASP A 19 -3.54 -17.12 1.37
C ASP A 19 -2.49 -16.08 1.01
N ASN A 20 -2.71 -15.31 -0.07
CA ASN A 20 -1.76 -14.33 -0.52
C ASN A 20 -2.00 -12.94 0.07
N LEU A 21 -3.08 -12.79 0.81
CA LEU A 21 -3.48 -11.50 1.35
C LEU A 21 -2.80 -11.26 2.69
N ASN A 22 -2.14 -10.14 2.80
CA ASN A 22 -1.36 -9.77 3.98
C ASN A 22 -1.79 -8.40 4.50
N PHE A 23 -1.73 -8.24 5.82
CA PHE A 23 -1.90 -6.96 6.47
C PHE A 23 -0.70 -6.69 7.36
N TYR A 24 -0.11 -5.50 7.21
CA TYR A 24 1.02 -5.10 8.03
C TYR A 24 0.72 -3.76 8.68
N GLY A 25 1.11 -3.64 9.93
CA GLY A 25 1.02 -2.39 10.66
C GLY A 25 2.39 -1.72 10.69
N TRP A 26 2.39 -0.41 10.55
CA TRP A 26 3.60 0.39 10.69
C TRP A 26 3.61 0.97 12.10
N VAL A 27 4.60 0.61 12.89
CA VAL A 27 4.60 0.92 14.32
C VAL A 27 5.70 1.91 14.64
N GLU A 28 5.36 2.97 15.35
CA GLU A 28 6.31 3.95 15.85
C GLU A 28 5.98 4.22 17.32
N GLY A 29 7.01 4.13 18.18
CA GLY A 29 6.82 4.42 19.58
C GLY A 29 5.78 3.52 20.26
N GLY A 30 5.66 2.27 19.80
CA GLY A 30 4.71 1.33 20.36
C GLY A 30 3.29 1.49 19.87
N LYS A 31 3.04 2.40 18.91
CA LYS A 31 1.71 2.64 18.39
C LYS A 31 1.67 2.39 16.89
N VAL A 32 0.56 1.84 16.42
CA VAL A 32 0.36 1.63 14.98
C VAL A 32 -0.01 2.98 14.38
N VAL A 33 0.83 3.48 13.47
CA VAL A 33 0.59 4.76 12.80
C VAL A 33 0.15 4.57 11.35
N GLY A 34 0.25 3.37 10.82
CA GLY A 34 -0.23 3.09 9.47
C GLY A 34 -0.50 1.61 9.30
N VAL A 35 -1.36 1.29 8.34
CA VAL A 35 -1.64 -0.11 7.99
C VAL A 35 -1.64 -0.24 6.49
N CYS A 36 -1.29 -1.43 6.01
CA CYS A 36 -1.28 -1.74 4.59
C CYS A 36 -1.80 -3.16 4.39
N GLY A 37 -2.78 -3.30 3.52
CA GLY A 37 -3.28 -4.60 3.11
C GLY A 37 -2.91 -4.82 1.65
N PHE A 38 -2.36 -5.98 1.35
CA PHE A 38 -1.87 -6.21 0.00
C PHE A 38 -1.85 -7.71 -0.30
N GLU A 39 -1.82 -7.99 -1.59
CA GLU A 39 -1.78 -9.36 -2.09
C GLU A 39 -0.53 -9.52 -2.94
N VAL A 40 0.23 -10.59 -2.71
CA VAL A 40 1.48 -10.85 -3.45
C VAL A 40 1.19 -11.80 -4.59
N HIS A 41 1.51 -11.35 -5.80
CA HIS A 41 1.42 -12.17 -7.01
C HIS A 41 2.83 -12.49 -7.49
N SER A 42 2.93 -13.33 -8.51
CA SER A 42 4.25 -13.72 -9.01
C SER A 42 5.00 -12.55 -9.66
N ASP A 43 4.29 -11.55 -10.16
CA ASP A 43 4.88 -10.46 -10.92
C ASP A 43 4.65 -9.07 -10.32
N LYS A 44 3.89 -8.98 -9.23
CA LYS A 44 3.57 -7.69 -8.62
C LYS A 44 3.02 -7.87 -7.23
N VAL A 45 2.98 -6.77 -6.47
CA VAL A 45 2.27 -6.70 -5.21
C VAL A 45 1.08 -5.77 -5.42
N GLU A 46 -0.11 -6.26 -5.16
CA GLU A 46 -1.34 -5.49 -5.33
C GLU A 46 -1.76 -4.92 -3.99
N ILE A 47 -1.78 -3.60 -3.88
CA ILE A 47 -2.16 -2.91 -2.65
C ILE A 47 -3.67 -2.76 -2.63
N HIS A 48 -4.31 -3.30 -1.61
CA HIS A 48 -5.74 -3.17 -1.43
C HIS A 48 -6.11 -2.04 -0.48
N LEU A 49 -5.21 -1.75 0.46
CA LEU A 49 -5.44 -0.72 1.45
C LEU A 49 -4.11 -0.17 1.89
N ILE A 50 -4.02 1.16 1.98
CA ILE A 50 -2.91 1.80 2.68
C ILE A 50 -3.49 3.01 3.37
N SER A 51 -3.20 3.14 4.67
CA SER A 51 -3.78 4.19 5.48
C SER A 51 -2.79 4.62 6.54
N VAL A 52 -2.74 5.92 6.78
CA VAL A 52 -1.90 6.52 7.81
C VAL A 52 -2.81 7.30 8.73
N ILE A 53 -2.61 7.20 10.05
CA ILE A 53 -3.45 7.92 10.99
C ILE A 53 -3.37 9.42 10.72
N GLU A 54 -4.45 10.13 11.03
CA GLU A 54 -4.64 11.49 10.57
C GLU A 54 -3.49 12.43 10.95
N HIS A 55 -3.07 12.40 12.20
CA HIS A 55 -2.05 13.35 12.65
C HIS A 55 -0.64 13.00 12.17
N ARG A 56 -0.47 11.87 11.51
CA ARG A 56 0.82 11.49 10.93
C ARG A 56 0.81 11.55 9.41
N GLN A 57 -0.30 11.97 8.82
CA GLN A 57 -0.38 12.14 7.38
C GLN A 57 0.51 13.30 6.95
N LYS A 58 0.96 13.28 5.69
CA LYS A 58 1.82 14.32 5.11
C LYS A 58 3.18 14.43 5.78
N GLN A 59 3.58 13.41 6.50
CA GLN A 59 4.90 13.37 7.17
C GLN A 59 5.78 12.26 6.61
N GLY A 60 5.43 11.72 5.45
CA GLY A 60 6.28 10.74 4.79
C GLY A 60 6.06 9.30 5.22
N VAL A 61 5.12 9.02 6.12
CA VAL A 61 4.91 7.66 6.59
C VAL A 61 4.48 6.75 5.46
N GLY A 62 3.55 7.21 4.61
CA GLY A 62 3.10 6.41 3.47
C GLY A 62 4.22 6.06 2.52
N GLY A 63 5.13 7.01 2.27
CA GLY A 63 6.27 6.75 1.41
C GLY A 63 7.22 5.73 1.98
N VAL A 64 7.45 5.78 3.29
CA VAL A 64 8.30 4.79 3.94
C VAL A 64 7.67 3.41 3.88
N MET A 65 6.35 3.32 4.07
CA MET A 65 5.65 2.04 3.98
C MET A 65 5.75 1.44 2.59
N VAL A 66 5.56 2.27 1.56
CA VAL A 66 5.66 1.83 0.17
C VAL A 66 7.08 1.36 -0.15
N ALA A 67 8.08 2.11 0.30
CA ALA A 67 9.47 1.71 0.09
C ALA A 67 9.78 0.39 0.76
N ALA A 68 9.22 0.16 1.94
CA ALA A 68 9.42 -1.11 2.66
C ALA A 68 8.83 -2.28 1.87
N LEU A 69 7.65 -2.10 1.28
CA LEU A 69 7.04 -3.14 0.46
C LEU A 69 7.90 -3.47 -0.75
N GLN A 70 8.42 -2.44 -1.42
CA GLN A 70 9.27 -2.66 -2.58
C GLN A 70 10.54 -3.42 -2.18
N LYS A 71 11.14 -3.03 -1.08
CA LYS A 71 12.36 -3.68 -0.62
C LYS A 71 12.10 -5.12 -0.20
N MET A 72 10.94 -5.36 0.41
CA MET A 72 10.61 -6.68 0.93
C MET A 72 10.38 -7.69 -0.19
N TYR A 73 9.71 -7.29 -1.26
CA TYR A 73 9.30 -8.22 -2.30
C TYR A 73 10.05 -8.04 -3.62
N GLY A 74 10.66 -6.88 -3.86
CA GLY A 74 11.39 -6.63 -5.09
C GLY A 74 10.52 -6.67 -6.33
N LEU A 75 9.25 -6.31 -6.20
CA LEU A 75 8.28 -6.37 -7.28
C LEU A 75 7.62 -5.01 -7.47
N PRO A 76 7.08 -4.75 -8.66
CA PRO A 76 6.26 -3.55 -8.84
C PRO A 76 5.06 -3.57 -7.91
N LEU A 77 4.65 -2.40 -7.47
CA LEU A 77 3.44 -2.24 -6.66
C LEU A 77 2.32 -1.70 -7.53
N GLU A 78 1.13 -2.22 -7.35
CA GLU A 78 -0.03 -1.79 -8.12
C GLU A 78 -1.20 -1.54 -7.18
N ALA A 79 -1.98 -0.49 -7.45
CA ALA A 79 -3.17 -0.18 -6.67
C ALA A 79 -4.24 0.32 -7.61
N GLU A 80 -5.49 0.04 -7.28
CA GLU A 80 -6.64 0.60 -8.00
C GLU A 80 -7.33 1.56 -7.05
N THR A 81 -7.65 2.76 -7.53
CA THR A 81 -8.20 3.77 -6.65
C THR A 81 -9.16 4.70 -7.41
N VAL A 82 -9.76 5.62 -6.67
CA VAL A 82 -10.70 6.60 -7.21
C VAL A 82 -10.05 7.96 -7.29
N GLU A 83 -10.73 8.89 -7.97
CA GLU A 83 -10.17 10.23 -8.20
C GLU A 83 -9.78 10.92 -6.89
N GLU A 84 -10.58 10.75 -5.85
CA GLU A 84 -10.33 11.40 -4.57
C GLU A 84 -9.03 10.93 -3.91
N ALA A 85 -8.58 9.73 -4.23
CA ALA A 85 -7.41 9.15 -3.57
C ALA A 85 -6.21 9.01 -4.49
N VAL A 86 -6.36 9.26 -5.80
CA VAL A 86 -5.26 9.03 -6.73
C VAL A 86 -4.06 9.95 -6.45
N GLY A 87 -4.33 11.14 -5.90
CA GLY A 87 -3.26 12.08 -5.57
C GLY A 87 -2.28 11.53 -4.55
N PHE A 88 -2.78 10.73 -3.61
CA PHE A 88 -1.92 10.09 -2.62
C PHE A 88 -0.87 9.20 -3.32
N TYR A 89 -1.32 8.39 -4.27
CA TYR A 89 -0.41 7.50 -4.98
C TYR A 89 0.54 8.26 -5.89
N ARG A 90 0.05 9.32 -6.53
CA ARG A 90 0.91 10.13 -7.39
C ARG A 90 2.05 10.77 -6.63
N LYS A 91 1.78 11.23 -5.42
CA LYS A 91 2.82 11.82 -4.57
C LYS A 91 3.88 10.81 -4.19
N LEU A 92 3.54 9.54 -4.14
CA LEU A 92 4.49 8.49 -3.83
C LEU A 92 5.26 8.00 -5.05
N GLY A 93 4.99 8.59 -6.22
CA GLY A 93 5.71 8.23 -7.43
C GLY A 93 5.01 7.23 -8.33
N PHE A 94 3.79 6.84 -7.99
CA PHE A 94 3.03 5.92 -8.84
C PHE A 94 2.59 6.64 -10.13
N ALA A 95 2.70 5.94 -11.25
CA ALA A 95 2.10 6.38 -12.50
C ALA A 95 0.64 5.94 -12.49
N SER A 96 -0.27 6.84 -12.83
CA SER A 96 -1.70 6.54 -12.77
C SER A 96 -2.32 6.62 -14.16
N THR A 97 -3.24 5.70 -14.45
CA THR A 97 -3.97 5.64 -15.71
C THR A 97 -5.45 5.48 -15.41
N ALA A 98 -6.27 6.37 -15.97
CA ALA A 98 -7.71 6.30 -15.76
C ALA A 98 -8.32 5.18 -16.59
N PHE A 99 -9.35 4.56 -16.05
CA PHE A 99 -10.16 3.61 -16.81
C PHE A 99 -11.60 3.68 -16.31
N LYS A 100 -12.52 3.14 -17.10
CA LYS A 100 -13.92 3.18 -16.74
C LYS A 100 -14.35 1.83 -16.19
N HIS A 101 -14.70 1.81 -14.91
CA HIS A 101 -15.19 0.60 -14.28
C HIS A 101 -16.68 0.46 -14.59
N PRO A 102 -17.15 -0.76 -14.92
CA PRO A 102 -18.56 -0.93 -15.32
C PRO A 102 -19.57 -0.60 -14.23
N VAL A 103 -19.16 -0.69 -12.95
CA VAL A 103 -20.06 -0.41 -11.83
C VAL A 103 -19.74 0.94 -11.18
N TRP A 104 -18.44 1.21 -10.94
CA TRP A 104 -18.01 2.32 -10.11
C TRP A 104 -17.67 3.58 -10.92
N GLY A 105 -17.71 3.52 -12.24
CA GLY A 105 -17.37 4.65 -13.07
C GLY A 105 -15.88 4.82 -13.22
N GLU A 106 -15.41 6.06 -13.25
CA GLU A 106 -14.00 6.31 -13.47
C GLU A 106 -13.14 5.92 -12.28
N LYS A 107 -12.12 5.11 -12.56
CA LYS A 107 -11.15 4.69 -11.56
C LYS A 107 -9.75 4.81 -12.15
N TYR A 108 -8.75 4.58 -11.32
CA TYR A 108 -7.36 4.73 -11.73
C TYR A 108 -6.57 3.50 -11.33
N THR A 109 -5.73 3.04 -12.25
CA THR A 109 -4.71 2.04 -11.95
C THR A 109 -3.42 2.77 -11.68
N CYS A 110 -2.81 2.50 -10.54
CA CYS A 110 -1.57 3.16 -10.13
C CYS A 110 -0.48 2.12 -10.04
N ILE A 111 0.67 2.38 -10.67
CA ILE A 111 1.77 1.43 -10.71
C ILE A 111 3.04 2.13 -10.29
N LEU A 112 3.76 1.53 -9.35
CA LEU A 112 5.08 1.97 -8.96
C LEU A 112 6.04 0.86 -9.34
N ARG A 113 6.86 1.12 -10.34
CA ARG A 113 7.79 0.13 -10.83
C ARG A 113 8.90 -0.14 -9.83
N GLU A 114 9.48 -1.31 -9.95
CA GLU A 114 10.59 -1.69 -9.11
C GLU A 114 11.71 -0.67 -9.21
N ARG A 115 12.24 -0.27 -8.08
CA ARG A 115 13.30 0.72 -8.04
C ARG A 115 14.62 0.09 -8.46
N LYS A 116 15.30 0.77 -9.37
CA LYS A 116 16.66 0.39 -9.74
C LYS A 116 17.62 1.35 -9.06
N THR A 117 18.51 0.82 -8.29
CA THR A 117 19.51 1.62 -7.61
C THR A 117 20.87 1.40 -8.21
#